data_01c88a40c8c03a80faa1ce86feb77c45
#
_entry.id   01c88a40c8c03a80faa1ce86feb77c45
#
_cell.length_a   1.000
_cell.length_b   1.000
_cell.length_c   1.000
_cell.angle_alpha   90.00
_cell.angle_beta   90.00
_cell.angle_gamma   90.00
#
_symmetry.space_group_name_H-M   'P 1'
#
loop_
_entity.id
_entity.type
_entity.pdbx_description
1 polymer ?
#
loop_
_entity_poly.entity_id
_entity_poly.type
_entity_poly.pdbx_seq_one_letter_code
_entity_poly.pdbx_strand_id
1 'polypeptide(L)' 'MFEIGQLVYVKSVSDRVYLGMVMDNILYMNNFEEAFYQIYLIGSGDRVSVPAAFIIPVPKDVVSEITASNPNLPYWPDAD' A
#
# COMPACT_ATOMS: atom_id res chain seq x y z
N MET A 1 0.35 9.59 7.42
CA MET A 1 -0.43 9.59 6.18
C MET A 1 0.38 8.96 5.05
N PHE A 2 -0.25 8.15 4.24
CA PHE A 2 0.44 7.45 3.15
C PHE A 2 0.25 8.21 1.84
N GLU A 3 1.25 8.12 0.97
CA GLU A 3 1.24 8.80 -0.32
C GLU A 3 0.97 7.79 -1.44
N ILE A 4 0.38 8.28 -2.51
CA ILE A 4 0.13 7.45 -3.69
C ILE A 4 1.47 6.98 -4.24
N GLY A 5 1.58 5.69 -4.53
CA GLY A 5 2.81 5.08 -4.99
C GLY A 5 3.72 4.57 -3.90
N GLN A 6 3.38 4.82 -2.65
CA GLN A 6 4.19 4.36 -1.53
C GLN A 6 4.04 2.85 -1.34
N LEU A 7 5.16 2.17 -1.09
CA LEU A 7 5.13 0.76 -0.76
C LEU A 7 4.79 0.58 0.72
N VAL A 8 3.90 -0.35 0.98
CA VAL A 8 3.41 -0.60 2.33
C VAL A 8 3.23 -2.10 2.56
N TYR A 9 3.21 -2.47 3.83
CA TYR A 9 2.77 -3.80 4.23
C TYR A 9 1.32 -3.70 4.67
N VAL A 10 0.51 -4.66 4.25
CA VAL A 10 -0.89 -4.75 4.63
C VAL A 10 -1.07 -5.96 5.53
N LYS A 11 -1.58 -5.73 6.72
CA LYS A 11 -1.86 -6.80 7.67
C LYS A 11 -3.27 -7.31 7.44
N SER A 12 -3.42 -8.63 7.32
CA SER A 12 -4.74 -9.23 7.18
C SER A 12 -5.22 -9.76 8.52
N VAL A 13 -6.51 -10.11 8.57
CA VAL A 13 -7.10 -10.67 9.79
C VAL A 13 -6.54 -12.06 10.12
N SER A 14 -5.91 -12.71 9.15
CA SER A 14 -5.33 -14.04 9.34
C SER A 14 -3.84 -13.98 9.69
N ASP A 15 -3.37 -12.83 10.16
CA ASP A 15 -1.97 -12.59 10.55
C ASP A 15 -0.98 -12.70 9.39
N ARG A 16 -1.47 -12.71 8.17
CA ARG A 16 -0.60 -12.65 7.00
C ARG A 16 -0.29 -11.21 6.68
N VAL A 17 0.91 -10.98 6.16
CA VAL A 17 1.35 -9.66 5.74
C VAL A 17 1.56 -9.70 4.24
N TYR A 18 0.96 -8.75 3.54
CA TYR A 18 1.08 -8.64 2.10
C TYR A 18 1.81 -7.37 1.75
N LEU A 19 2.59 -7.43 0.67
CA LEU A 19 3.23 -6.25 0.14
C LEU A 19 2.27 -5.56 -0.82
N GLY A 20 2.12 -4.26 -0.69
CA GLY A 20 1.23 -3.50 -1.53
C GLY A 20 1.76 -2.13 -1.86
N MET A 21 1.06 -1.47 -2.76
CA MET A 21 1.36 -0.11 -3.16
C MET A 21 0.09 0.74 -3.03
N VAL A 22 0.23 1.91 -2.44
CA VAL A 22 -0.91 2.81 -2.30
C VAL A 22 -1.29 3.37 -3.66
N MET A 23 -2.54 3.12 -4.07
CA MET A 23 -3.05 3.57 -5.36
C MET A 23 -3.91 4.82 -5.24
N ASP A 24 -4.64 4.92 -4.15
CA ASP A 24 -5.53 6.05 -3.96
C ASP A 24 -5.78 6.23 -2.47
N ASN A 25 -6.16 7.45 -2.13
CA ASN A 25 -6.43 7.85 -0.76
C ASN A 25 -7.92 8.17 -0.67
N ILE A 26 -8.67 7.27 -0.05
CA ILE A 26 -10.11 7.43 0.06
C ILE A 26 -10.44 7.79 1.51
N LEU A 27 -10.99 8.97 1.69
CA LEU A 27 -11.45 9.42 2.99
C LEU A 27 -12.94 9.19 3.11
N TYR A 28 -13.32 8.36 4.05
CA TYR A 28 -14.72 8.17 4.37
C TYR A 28 -15.10 9.09 5.52
N MET A 29 -15.96 10.01 5.23
CA MET A 29 -16.47 10.94 6.22
C MET A 29 -17.69 10.35 6.88
N ASN A 30 -17.48 9.35 7.69
CA ASN A 30 -18.55 8.83 8.53
C ASN A 30 -18.22 9.17 9.98
N ASN A 31 -18.98 8.62 10.90
CA ASN A 31 -18.83 8.96 12.33
C ASN A 31 -17.48 8.56 12.92
N PHE A 32 -16.69 7.82 12.20
CA PHE A 32 -15.42 7.31 12.71
C PHE A 32 -14.21 7.97 12.11
N GLU A 33 -14.40 8.84 11.14
CA GLU A 33 -13.32 9.57 10.49
C GLU A 33 -12.16 8.65 10.09
N GLU A 34 -12.47 7.46 9.67
CA GLU A 34 -11.46 6.48 9.37
C GLU A 34 -11.00 6.64 7.92
N ALA A 35 -9.69 6.70 7.73
CA ALA A 35 -9.11 6.80 6.40
C ALA A 35 -8.91 5.40 5.83
N PHE A 36 -9.41 5.18 4.63
CA PHE A 36 -9.18 3.97 3.89
C PHE A 36 -8.30 4.28 2.69
N TYR A 37 -7.45 3.33 2.35
CA TYR A 37 -6.57 3.48 1.20
C TYR A 37 -6.83 2.34 0.24
N GLN A 38 -6.80 2.66 -1.05
CA GLN A 38 -6.87 1.62 -2.06
C GLN A 38 -5.46 1.12 -2.32
N ILE A 39 -5.26 -0.18 -2.12
CA ILE A 39 -3.94 -0.80 -2.20
C ILE A 39 -3.92 -1.81 -3.33
N TYR A 40 -2.87 -1.75 -4.14
CA TYR A 40 -2.59 -2.76 -5.12
C TYR A 40 -1.68 -3.80 -4.49
N LEU A 41 -2.15 -5.03 -4.37
CA LEU A 41 -1.35 -6.11 -3.78
C LEU A 41 -0.37 -6.64 -4.82
N ILE A 42 0.91 -6.48 -4.52
CA ILE A 42 1.98 -6.95 -5.40
C ILE A 42 2.05 -8.46 -5.26
N GLY A 43 2.01 -9.15 -6.37
CA GLY A 43 2.02 -10.60 -6.36
C GLY A 43 0.69 -11.18 -6.82
N SER A 44 -0.42 -10.77 -6.22
CA SER A 44 -1.72 -11.26 -6.64
C SER A 44 -2.36 -10.36 -7.71
N GLY A 45 -1.99 -9.08 -7.72
CA GLY A 45 -2.58 -8.13 -8.65
C GLY A 45 -3.94 -7.61 -8.25
N ASP A 46 -4.37 -7.93 -7.04
CA ASP A 46 -5.68 -7.50 -6.56
C ASP A 46 -5.64 -6.08 -6.02
N ARG A 47 -6.76 -5.40 -6.10
CA ARG A 47 -6.94 -4.09 -5.48
C ARG A 47 -7.89 -4.24 -4.31
N VAL A 48 -7.48 -3.73 -3.17
CA VAL A 48 -8.27 -3.83 -1.94
C VAL A 48 -8.33 -2.49 -1.26
N SER A 49 -9.42 -2.26 -0.51
CA SER A 49 -9.54 -1.08 0.34
C SER A 49 -9.19 -1.49 1.75
N VAL A 50 -8.25 -0.78 2.36
CA VAL A 50 -7.70 -1.16 3.66
C VAL A 50 -7.72 0.04 4.60
N PRO A 51 -8.22 -0.13 5.83
CA PRO A 51 -8.13 0.93 6.83
C PRO A 51 -6.67 1.25 7.16
N ALA A 52 -6.39 2.51 7.44
CA ALA A 52 -5.03 2.94 7.75
C ALA A 52 -4.40 2.15 8.88
N ALA A 53 -5.19 1.71 9.84
CA ALA A 53 -4.69 0.96 10.99
C ALA A 53 -4.05 -0.38 10.61
N PHE A 54 -4.36 -0.89 9.42
CA PHE A 54 -3.85 -2.18 8.95
C PHE A 54 -2.68 -2.02 7.98
N ILE A 55 -2.19 -0.80 7.81
CA ILE A 55 -1.15 -0.48 6.85
C ILE A 55 0.11 -0.05 7.61
N ILE A 56 1.24 -0.64 7.24
CA ILE A 56 2.53 -0.35 7.84
C ILE A 56 3.47 0.12 6.73
N PRO A 57 4.14 1.27 6.89
CA PRO A 57 5.06 1.73 5.85
C PRO A 57 6.27 0.82 5.73
N VAL A 58 6.70 0.58 4.50
CA VAL A 58 7.93 -0.17 4.25
C VAL A 58 9.11 0.78 4.48
N PRO A 59 10.13 0.37 5.25
CA PRO A 59 11.31 1.21 5.46
C PRO A 59 12.00 1.56 4.15
N LYS A 60 12.60 2.75 4.09
CA LYS A 60 13.19 3.26 2.85
C LYS A 60 14.29 2.37 2.29
N ASP A 61 15.11 1.80 3.15
CA ASP A 61 16.17 0.90 2.71
C ASP A 61 15.60 -0.39 2.09
N VAL A 62 14.47 -0.86 2.62
CA VAL A 62 13.81 -2.04 2.08
C VAL A 62 13.11 -1.69 0.76
N VAL A 63 12.62 -0.47 0.61
CA VAL A 63 11.97 -0.04 -0.65
C VAL A 63 12.91 -0.23 -1.83
N SER A 64 14.16 0.16 -1.67
CA SER A 64 15.14 0.02 -2.75
C SER A 64 15.33 -1.42 -3.17
N GLU A 65 15.38 -2.34 -2.21
CA GLU A 65 15.51 -3.76 -2.49
C GLU A 65 14.30 -4.33 -3.19
N ILE A 66 13.11 -3.95 -2.73
CA ILE A 66 11.86 -4.42 -3.33
C ILE A 66 11.74 -3.91 -4.76
N THR A 67 12.06 -2.65 -4.99
CA THR A 67 11.98 -2.06 -6.32
C THR A 67 12.93 -2.75 -7.28
N ALA A 68 14.14 -3.07 -6.82
CA ALA A 68 15.11 -3.77 -7.65
C ALA A 68 14.64 -5.17 -8.01
N SER A 69 13.93 -5.84 -7.09
CA SER A 69 13.42 -7.19 -7.30
C SER A 69 12.13 -7.22 -8.12
N ASN A 70 11.47 -6.08 -8.26
CA ASN A 70 10.19 -6.00 -8.95
C ASN A 70 10.19 -4.86 -9.96
N PRO A 71 11.01 -4.96 -11.02
CA PRO A 71 11.15 -3.87 -11.98
C PRO A 71 9.89 -3.59 -12.78
N ASN A 72 8.93 -4.48 -12.74
CA ASN A 72 7.70 -4.35 -13.51
C ASN A 72 6.52 -3.93 -12.65
N LEU A 73 6.78 -3.19 -11.57
CA LEU A 73 5.68 -2.65 -10.77
C LEU A 73 4.77 -1.81 -11.66
N PRO A 74 3.45 -1.97 -11.53
CA PRO A 74 2.51 -1.41 -12.50
C PRO A 74 2.41 0.09 -12.46
N TYR A 75 2.76 0.70 -11.35
CA TYR A 75 2.59 2.14 -11.22
C TYR A 75 3.70 2.71 -10.37
N TRP A 76 4.36 3.73 -10.91
CA TRP A 76 5.44 4.35 -10.17
C TRP A 76 5.36 5.86 -10.37
N PRO A 77 4.60 6.56 -9.54
CA PRO A 77 4.34 7.99 -9.75
C PRO A 77 5.56 8.86 -9.59
N ASP A 78 6.60 8.37 -8.94
CA ASP A 78 7.82 9.12 -8.72
C ASP A 78 8.85 8.87 -9.79
N ALA A 79 8.43 8.36 -10.89
CA ALA A 79 9.34 8.15 -12.00
C ALA A 79 9.96 9.46 -12.47
N ASP A 80 9.40 10.55 -12.08
CA ASP A 80 9.95 11.87 -12.38
C ASP A 80 10.83 12.37 -11.25
#